data_a5c48b9fb4e49c0c4f2015aabb32131d
#
_entry.id   a5c48b9fb4e49c0c4f2015aabb32131d
#
_cell.length_a   1.000
_cell.length_b   1.000
_cell.length_c   1.000
_cell.angle_alpha   90.00
_cell.angle_beta   90.00
_cell.angle_gamma   90.00
#
_symmetry.space_group_name_H-M   'P 1'
#
loop_
_entity.id
_entity.type
_entity.pdbx_description
1 polymer ?
#
loop_
_entity_poly.entity_id
_entity_poly.type
_entity_poly.pdbx_seq_one_letter_code
_entity_poly.pdbx_strand_id
1 'polypeptide(L)'
;MAFLRKKTNEIEDQAAPEPVIVEGVRSAGPWDSSERSAGDDPAYVDLGALQVRGRPGMEIRLQSDGNSDQAAAALVVVPDSALELRAFAGPKSSGQWDLVRADIIEEVQRLKGEVSEVEGELGTELRVKIPVTMEDGKAGFQPSRIIGVEGPRWLLRATLLGKSALEPSDDDVLVQTLRDVIVVRGDQAMVAREPLLLTPPDGAVVPGAEDEQ
;
A
#
# COMPACT_ATOMS: atom_id res chain seq x y z
N MET A 1 -24.53 -19.09 69.23
CA MET A 1 -23.34 -18.56 68.53
C MET A 1 -23.37 -19.03 67.09
N ALA A 2 -23.76 -18.16 66.20
CA ALA A 2 -23.84 -18.45 64.75
C ALA A 2 -22.67 -17.76 64.04
N PHE A 3 -21.78 -18.53 63.43
CA PHE A 3 -20.68 -18.03 62.64
C PHE A 3 -21.15 -17.80 61.20
N LEU A 4 -21.27 -16.58 60.76
CA LEU A 4 -21.42 -16.18 59.36
C LEU A 4 -20.09 -16.38 58.64
N ARG A 5 -20.01 -17.30 57.69
CA ARG A 5 -18.92 -17.43 56.73
C ARG A 5 -19.18 -16.43 55.56
N LYS A 6 -18.35 -15.42 55.46
CA LYS A 6 -18.30 -14.51 54.33
C LYS A 6 -17.66 -15.22 53.13
N LYS A 7 -18.42 -15.47 52.07
CA LYS A 7 -17.92 -16.00 50.80
C LYS A 7 -17.24 -14.85 50.04
N THR A 8 -15.93 -14.92 49.92
CA THR A 8 -15.17 -14.03 49.04
C THR A 8 -15.34 -14.57 47.61
N ASN A 9 -15.98 -13.78 46.75
CA ASN A 9 -15.97 -14.03 45.30
C ASN A 9 -14.57 -13.66 44.81
N GLU A 10 -13.79 -14.63 44.43
CA GLU A 10 -12.66 -14.48 43.55
C GLU A 10 -13.20 -14.14 42.19
N ILE A 11 -12.98 -12.86 41.77
CA ILE A 11 -13.14 -12.46 40.38
C ILE A 11 -11.90 -13.02 39.68
N GLU A 12 -12.07 -14.10 38.94
CA GLU A 12 -11.07 -14.57 37.98
C GLU A 12 -10.86 -13.44 36.98
N ASP A 13 -9.66 -12.86 37.05
CA ASP A 13 -9.13 -11.94 36.06
C ASP A 13 -8.98 -12.74 34.75
N GLN A 14 -10.03 -12.74 33.92
CA GLN A 14 -9.95 -13.26 32.56
C GLN A 14 -9.08 -12.29 31.76
N ALA A 15 -7.80 -12.64 31.67
CA ALA A 15 -6.90 -12.01 30.72
C ALA A 15 -7.58 -11.97 29.34
N ALA A 16 -7.65 -10.78 28.76
CA ALA A 16 -8.16 -10.60 27.40
C ALA A 16 -7.42 -11.59 26.47
N PRO A 17 -8.13 -12.26 25.55
CA PRO A 17 -7.46 -13.18 24.65
C PRO A 17 -6.37 -12.44 23.87
N GLU A 18 -5.14 -12.95 23.97
CA GLU A 18 -4.05 -12.47 23.16
C GLU A 18 -4.46 -12.57 21.70
N PRO A 19 -4.18 -11.54 20.86
CA PRO A 19 -4.50 -11.60 19.45
C PRO A 19 -3.76 -12.81 18.86
N VAL A 20 -4.52 -13.75 18.36
CA VAL A 20 -4.00 -14.89 17.60
C VAL A 20 -3.48 -14.30 16.30
N ILE A 21 -2.17 -14.10 16.20
CA ILE A 21 -1.51 -13.83 14.92
C ILE A 21 -1.67 -15.13 14.12
N VAL A 22 -2.68 -15.18 13.28
CA VAL A 22 -2.75 -16.20 12.23
C VAL A 22 -1.64 -15.81 11.26
N GLU A 23 -0.50 -16.46 11.35
CA GLU A 23 0.48 -16.49 10.26
C GLU A 23 -0.20 -17.14 9.06
N GLY A 24 -0.97 -16.34 8.32
CA GLY A 24 -1.44 -16.70 7.01
C GLY A 24 -0.22 -16.71 6.10
N VAL A 25 0.26 -17.90 5.74
CA VAL A 25 1.20 -18.06 4.62
C VAL A 25 0.51 -17.44 3.42
N ARG A 26 0.96 -16.25 3.02
CA ARG A 26 0.43 -15.59 1.81
C ARG A 26 0.69 -16.50 0.63
N SER A 27 -0.33 -16.79 -0.14
CA SER A 27 -0.19 -17.57 -1.36
C SER A 27 0.41 -16.75 -2.52
N ALA A 28 0.37 -15.41 -2.38
CA ALA A 28 0.91 -14.45 -3.34
C ALA A 28 1.36 -13.18 -2.61
N GLY A 29 2.33 -12.45 -3.19
CA GLY A 29 2.75 -11.15 -2.67
C GLY A 29 1.67 -10.05 -2.82
N PRO A 30 2.00 -8.81 -2.46
CA PRO A 30 3.35 -8.29 -2.15
C PRO A 30 3.98 -8.96 -0.92
N TRP A 31 5.30 -9.01 -0.92
CA TRP A 31 6.09 -9.78 0.03
C TRP A 31 6.80 -8.87 1.04
N ASP A 32 7.03 -9.36 2.23
CA ASP A 32 8.03 -8.78 3.13
C ASP A 32 9.44 -9.24 2.73
N SER A 33 10.44 -8.40 2.93
CA SER A 33 11.84 -8.75 2.64
C SER A 33 12.36 -9.94 3.47
N SER A 34 11.69 -10.29 4.56
CA SER A 34 11.96 -11.52 5.33
C SER A 34 11.34 -12.77 4.72
N GLU A 35 10.29 -12.62 3.89
CA GLU A 35 9.58 -13.73 3.21
C GLU A 35 10.21 -14.02 1.85
N ARG A 36 10.68 -12.97 1.14
CA ARG A 36 11.24 -13.06 -0.22
C ARG A 36 12.35 -12.04 -0.41
N SER A 37 13.39 -12.43 -1.13
CA SER A 37 14.48 -11.55 -1.56
C SER A 37 14.53 -11.51 -3.09
N ALA A 38 14.80 -10.34 -3.65
CA ALA A 38 15.10 -10.20 -5.08
C ALA A 38 16.44 -10.85 -5.45
N GLY A 39 17.37 -10.96 -4.49
CA GLY A 39 18.73 -11.47 -4.76
C GLY A 39 19.41 -10.66 -5.86
N ASP A 40 20.09 -11.37 -6.77
CA ASP A 40 20.76 -10.78 -7.93
C ASP A 40 19.87 -10.78 -9.20
N ASP A 41 18.53 -10.89 -9.07
CA ASP A 41 17.63 -10.85 -10.22
C ASP A 41 17.61 -9.42 -10.82
N PRO A 42 18.20 -9.22 -12.02
CA PRO A 42 18.31 -7.90 -12.64
C PRO A 42 16.97 -7.31 -13.07
N ALA A 43 15.89 -8.10 -12.99
CA ALA A 43 14.55 -7.61 -13.26
C ALA A 43 13.99 -6.76 -12.11
N TYR A 44 14.57 -6.85 -10.91
CA TYR A 44 14.16 -6.02 -9.79
C TYR A 44 14.91 -4.68 -9.77
N VAL A 45 14.14 -3.61 -9.66
CA VAL A 45 14.63 -2.26 -9.39
C VAL A 45 14.55 -2.02 -7.90
N ASP A 46 15.69 -1.81 -7.27
CA ASP A 46 15.78 -1.48 -5.84
C ASP A 46 15.56 0.02 -5.64
N LEU A 47 14.52 0.35 -4.90
CA LEU A 47 14.12 1.72 -4.54
C LEU A 47 14.26 1.96 -3.03
N GLY A 48 15.10 1.19 -2.35
CA GLY A 48 15.28 1.24 -0.91
C GLY A 48 14.15 0.53 -0.17
N ALA A 49 13.09 1.22 0.15
CA ALA A 49 11.95 0.63 0.87
C ALA A 49 11.04 -0.28 0.00
N LEU A 50 11.17 -0.24 -1.32
CA LEU A 50 10.45 -1.10 -2.26
C LEU A 50 11.43 -1.70 -3.28
N GLN A 51 11.28 -3.00 -3.56
CA GLN A 51 11.88 -3.64 -4.72
C GLN A 51 10.77 -3.99 -5.70
N VAL A 52 10.84 -3.41 -6.90
CA VAL A 52 9.79 -3.52 -7.91
C VAL A 52 10.30 -4.29 -9.11
N ARG A 53 9.61 -5.36 -9.48
CA ARG A 53 9.98 -6.14 -10.66
C ARG A 53 9.56 -5.42 -11.93
N GLY A 54 10.55 -4.95 -12.68
CA GLY A 54 10.37 -4.37 -14.02
C GLY A 54 10.01 -5.44 -15.05
N ARG A 55 9.26 -5.04 -16.06
CA ARG A 55 8.90 -5.86 -17.21
C ARG A 55 9.05 -5.05 -18.50
N PRO A 56 9.23 -5.67 -19.66
CA PRO A 56 9.33 -4.94 -20.92
C PRO A 56 8.15 -4.01 -21.14
N GLY A 57 8.43 -2.76 -21.53
CA GLY A 57 7.40 -1.74 -21.78
C GLY A 57 6.91 -0.99 -20.55
N MET A 58 7.48 -1.24 -19.37
CA MET A 58 7.24 -0.48 -18.15
C MET A 58 8.26 0.63 -17.95
N GLU A 59 7.80 1.73 -17.41
CA GLU A 59 8.61 2.83 -16.90
C GLU A 59 8.32 3.00 -15.41
N ILE A 60 9.37 3.13 -14.60
CA ILE A 60 9.25 3.39 -13.15
C ILE A 60 9.72 4.81 -12.89
N ARG A 61 8.86 5.62 -12.28
CA ARG A 61 9.11 7.00 -11.89
C ARG A 61 8.95 7.13 -10.38
N LEU A 62 9.82 7.90 -9.75
CA LEU A 62 9.66 8.27 -8.35
C LEU A 62 8.90 9.60 -8.24
N GLN A 63 8.05 9.71 -7.22
CA GLN A 63 7.27 10.90 -6.94
C GLN A 63 7.47 11.33 -5.50
N SER A 64 7.69 12.62 -5.26
CA SER A 64 7.61 13.24 -3.94
C SER A 64 6.15 13.49 -3.57
N ASP A 65 5.88 13.64 -2.28
CA ASP A 65 4.54 14.03 -1.79
C ASP A 65 4.30 15.55 -1.82
N GLY A 66 5.26 16.31 -2.34
CA GLY A 66 5.21 17.77 -2.38
C GLY A 66 5.57 18.45 -1.07
N ASN A 67 5.74 17.71 0.04
CA ASN A 67 6.14 18.25 1.33
C ASN A 67 7.64 18.09 1.60
N SER A 68 8.31 17.25 0.83
CA SER A 68 9.76 17.03 0.88
C SER A 68 10.29 16.70 -0.51
N ASP A 69 11.60 16.90 -0.72
CA ASP A 69 12.30 16.50 -1.94
C ASP A 69 12.51 14.98 -2.02
N GLN A 70 12.14 14.26 -0.98
CA GLN A 70 12.29 12.80 -0.91
C GLN A 70 11.11 12.10 -1.59
N ALA A 71 11.41 11.04 -2.32
CA ALA A 71 10.40 10.25 -2.97
C ALA A 71 9.61 9.42 -1.95
N ALA A 72 8.28 9.50 -2.02
CA ALA A 72 7.35 8.76 -1.17
C ALA A 72 6.45 7.81 -1.96
N ALA A 73 6.55 7.80 -3.29
CA ALA A 73 5.80 6.92 -4.16
C ALA A 73 6.63 6.45 -5.36
N ALA A 74 6.38 5.24 -5.82
CA ALA A 74 6.82 4.73 -7.11
C ALA A 74 5.61 4.62 -8.04
N LEU A 75 5.70 5.23 -9.23
CA LEU A 75 4.72 5.14 -10.28
C LEU A 75 5.24 4.22 -11.38
N VAL A 76 4.59 3.08 -11.57
CA VAL A 76 4.86 2.15 -12.66
C VAL A 76 3.89 2.46 -13.79
N VAL A 77 4.41 2.83 -14.95
CA VAL A 77 3.62 3.30 -16.10
C VAL A 77 3.70 2.29 -17.25
N VAL A 78 2.57 2.00 -17.84
CA VAL A 78 2.41 1.29 -19.11
C VAL A 78 1.54 2.13 -20.05
N PRO A 79 1.42 1.83 -21.36
CA PRO A 79 0.79 2.73 -22.32
C PRO A 79 -0.61 3.26 -21.97
N ASP A 80 -1.46 2.46 -21.33
CA ASP A 80 -2.86 2.78 -21.05
C ASP A 80 -3.23 2.73 -19.55
N SER A 81 -2.24 2.51 -18.68
CA SER A 81 -2.45 2.31 -17.25
C SER A 81 -1.25 2.73 -16.43
N ALA A 82 -1.48 2.94 -15.15
CA ALA A 82 -0.42 3.18 -14.18
C ALA A 82 -0.75 2.52 -12.83
N LEU A 83 0.31 2.18 -12.09
CA LEU A 83 0.27 1.67 -10.74
C LEU A 83 1.11 2.58 -9.83
N GLU A 84 0.47 3.28 -8.92
CA GLU A 84 1.15 4.00 -7.85
C GLU A 84 1.33 3.07 -6.65
N LEU A 85 2.54 2.99 -6.13
CA LEU A 85 2.93 2.22 -4.96
C LEU A 85 3.40 3.16 -3.87
N ARG A 86 2.76 3.10 -2.70
CA ARG A 86 3.17 3.82 -1.48
C ARG A 86 3.23 2.84 -0.32
N ALA A 87 4.39 2.75 0.31
CA ALA A 87 4.57 1.96 1.52
C ALA A 87 4.59 2.87 2.75
N PHE A 88 3.99 2.41 3.83
CA PHE A 88 3.90 3.13 5.10
C PHE A 88 4.33 2.23 6.24
N ALA A 89 4.89 2.84 7.27
CA ALA A 89 5.14 2.14 8.53
C ALA A 89 3.82 1.69 9.16
N GLY A 90 3.74 0.43 9.54
CA GLY A 90 2.59 -0.17 10.19
C GLY A 90 2.84 -0.44 11.68
N PRO A 91 1.78 -0.57 12.48
CA PRO A 91 1.87 -1.08 13.84
C PRO A 91 2.23 -2.57 13.83
N LYS A 92 2.49 -3.13 15.00
CA LYS A 92 2.67 -4.59 15.14
C LYS A 92 1.36 -5.37 14.99
N SER A 93 0.21 -4.70 15.23
CA SER A 93 -1.12 -5.27 15.07
C SER A 93 -1.63 -5.06 13.64
N SER A 94 -2.48 -5.97 13.16
CA SER A 94 -3.23 -5.84 11.90
C SER A 94 -4.36 -4.80 12.01
N GLY A 95 -4.99 -4.47 10.87
CA GLY A 95 -6.16 -3.59 10.80
C GLY A 95 -5.84 -2.14 10.43
N GLN A 96 -4.62 -1.85 10.02
CA GLN A 96 -4.27 -0.52 9.52
C GLN A 96 -4.97 -0.20 8.20
N TRP A 97 -5.12 -1.21 7.32
CA TRP A 97 -5.82 -1.03 6.07
C TRP A 97 -7.29 -0.64 6.27
N ASP A 98 -7.98 -1.23 7.24
CA ASP A 98 -9.38 -0.87 7.54
C ASP A 98 -9.52 0.60 7.93
N LEU A 99 -8.58 1.11 8.73
CA LEU A 99 -8.57 2.52 9.13
C LEU A 99 -8.25 3.45 7.94
N VAL A 100 -7.24 3.10 7.15
CA VAL A 100 -6.86 3.89 5.95
C VAL A 100 -7.96 3.86 4.90
N ARG A 101 -8.62 2.72 4.73
CA ARG A 101 -9.76 2.56 3.83
C ARG A 101 -10.92 3.47 4.22
N ALA A 102 -11.24 3.54 5.53
CA ALA A 102 -12.27 4.44 6.04
C ALA A 102 -11.93 5.92 5.77
N ASP A 103 -10.68 6.32 6.00
CA ASP A 103 -10.20 7.68 5.73
C ASP A 103 -10.31 8.03 4.23
N ILE A 104 -9.97 7.08 3.34
CA ILE A 104 -10.10 7.26 1.88
C ILE A 104 -11.58 7.41 1.47
N ILE A 105 -12.47 6.60 2.03
CA ILE A 105 -13.92 6.67 1.75
C ILE A 105 -14.45 8.05 2.12
N GLU A 106 -14.11 8.55 3.31
CA GLU A 106 -14.52 9.89 3.77
C GLU A 106 -13.99 10.98 2.83
N GLU A 107 -12.72 10.90 2.43
CA GLU A 107 -12.13 11.86 1.50
C GLU A 107 -12.81 11.85 0.12
N VAL A 108 -13.09 10.66 -0.44
CA VAL A 108 -13.80 10.53 -1.72
C VAL A 108 -15.20 11.13 -1.65
N GLN A 109 -15.92 10.91 -0.54
CA GLN A 109 -17.24 11.50 -0.33
C GLN A 109 -17.17 13.04 -0.21
N ARG A 110 -16.15 13.57 0.47
CA ARG A 110 -15.90 15.01 0.56
C ARG A 110 -15.66 15.63 -0.82
N LEU A 111 -14.98 14.92 -1.70
CA LEU A 111 -14.73 15.31 -3.10
C LEU A 111 -15.93 15.05 -4.03
N LYS A 112 -17.08 14.61 -3.48
CA LYS A 112 -18.29 14.23 -4.25
C LYS A 112 -18.02 13.12 -5.27
N GLY A 113 -17.07 12.25 -4.97
CA GLY A 113 -16.78 11.06 -5.73
C GLY A 113 -17.69 9.89 -5.34
N GLU A 114 -17.60 8.83 -6.13
CA GLU A 114 -18.22 7.54 -5.86
C GLU A 114 -17.16 6.56 -5.34
N VAL A 115 -17.51 5.76 -4.33
CA VAL A 115 -16.64 4.72 -3.80
C VAL A 115 -17.46 3.48 -3.46
N SER A 116 -16.90 2.32 -3.75
CA SER A 116 -17.44 1.01 -3.33
C SER A 116 -16.32 0.10 -2.87
N GLU A 117 -16.62 -0.72 -1.87
CA GLU A 117 -15.75 -1.78 -1.39
C GLU A 117 -16.06 -3.07 -2.15
N VAL A 118 -15.02 -3.77 -2.59
CA VAL A 118 -15.11 -5.01 -3.35
C VAL A 118 -14.10 -6.01 -2.79
N GLU A 119 -14.52 -7.24 -2.59
CA GLU A 119 -13.58 -8.31 -2.24
C GLU A 119 -12.76 -8.70 -3.47
N GLY A 120 -11.45 -8.58 -3.34
CA GLY A 120 -10.46 -8.97 -4.34
C GLY A 120 -9.54 -10.06 -3.82
N GLU A 121 -8.64 -10.55 -4.66
CA GLU A 121 -7.69 -11.59 -4.26
C GLU A 121 -6.69 -11.17 -3.18
N LEU A 122 -6.38 -9.87 -3.10
CA LEU A 122 -5.47 -9.29 -2.12
C LEU A 122 -6.22 -8.69 -0.91
N GLY A 123 -7.48 -9.06 -0.73
CA GLY A 123 -8.37 -8.55 0.31
C GLY A 123 -9.32 -7.47 -0.20
N THR A 124 -10.02 -6.81 0.73
CA THR A 124 -10.98 -5.76 0.39
C THR A 124 -10.29 -4.57 -0.27
N GLU A 125 -10.74 -4.20 -1.46
CA GLU A 125 -10.25 -3.07 -2.26
C GLU A 125 -11.32 -2.00 -2.45
N LEU A 126 -10.91 -0.79 -2.81
CA LEU A 126 -11.80 0.31 -3.15
C LEU A 126 -11.84 0.54 -4.66
N ARG A 127 -13.05 0.64 -5.20
CA ARG A 127 -13.33 1.15 -6.54
C ARG A 127 -13.79 2.59 -6.39
N VAL A 128 -13.03 3.51 -6.94
CA VAL A 128 -13.21 4.94 -6.73
C VAL A 128 -13.41 5.65 -8.06
N LYS A 129 -14.29 6.67 -8.09
CA LYS A 129 -14.42 7.62 -9.21
C LYS A 129 -14.47 9.02 -8.65
N ILE A 130 -13.47 9.83 -8.94
CA ILE A 130 -13.39 11.22 -8.50
C ILE A 130 -13.79 12.14 -9.67
N PRO A 131 -14.68 13.13 -9.45
CA PRO A 131 -14.98 14.14 -10.46
C PRO A 131 -13.72 14.93 -10.80
N VAL A 132 -13.43 15.07 -12.08
CA VAL A 132 -12.29 15.85 -12.59
C VAL A 132 -12.71 16.70 -13.77
N THR A 133 -11.95 17.76 -14.02
CA THR A 133 -12.06 18.51 -15.28
C THR A 133 -11.05 17.90 -16.25
N MET A 134 -11.56 17.40 -17.36
CA MET A 134 -10.74 16.81 -18.45
C MET A 134 -9.93 17.89 -19.17
N GLU A 135 -8.91 17.50 -19.94
CA GLU A 135 -8.06 18.40 -20.71
C GLU A 135 -8.86 19.27 -21.70
N ASP A 136 -9.98 18.77 -22.21
CA ASP A 136 -10.90 19.53 -23.08
C ASP A 136 -11.85 20.48 -22.31
N GLY A 137 -11.66 20.62 -21.01
CA GLY A 137 -12.47 21.48 -20.12
C GLY A 137 -13.82 20.90 -19.70
N LYS A 138 -14.16 19.69 -20.13
CA LYS A 138 -15.41 19.02 -19.74
C LYS A 138 -15.31 18.35 -18.39
N ALA A 139 -16.44 18.24 -17.71
CA ALA A 139 -16.54 17.40 -16.51
C ALA A 139 -16.43 15.91 -16.88
N GLY A 140 -15.64 15.20 -16.12
CA GLY A 140 -15.46 13.77 -16.26
C GLY A 140 -15.19 13.10 -14.91
N PHE A 141 -14.83 11.84 -14.92
CA PHE A 141 -14.46 11.10 -13.75
C PHE A 141 -13.10 10.42 -13.96
N GLN A 142 -12.29 10.44 -12.93
CA GLN A 142 -11.07 9.65 -12.89
C GLN A 142 -11.35 8.37 -12.08
N PRO A 143 -11.43 7.22 -12.73
CA PRO A 143 -11.54 5.94 -12.04
C PRO A 143 -10.20 5.52 -11.45
N SER A 144 -10.24 4.92 -10.27
CA SER A 144 -9.10 4.25 -9.67
C SER A 144 -9.53 3.02 -8.88
N ARG A 145 -8.59 2.08 -8.72
CA ARG A 145 -8.73 0.89 -7.91
C ARG A 145 -7.64 0.94 -6.86
N ILE A 146 -8.02 0.99 -5.58
CA ILE A 146 -7.08 1.15 -4.47
C ILE A 146 -7.07 -0.14 -3.65
N ILE A 147 -5.90 -0.74 -3.54
CA ILE A 147 -5.65 -2.00 -2.85
C ILE A 147 -4.69 -1.70 -1.69
N GLY A 148 -5.01 -2.19 -0.50
CA GLY A 148 -4.11 -2.14 0.64
C GLY A 148 -3.72 -3.54 1.07
N VAL A 149 -2.44 -3.77 1.24
CA VAL A 149 -1.90 -5.04 1.75
C VAL A 149 -1.03 -4.77 2.95
N GLU A 150 -1.34 -5.45 4.05
CA GLU A 150 -0.57 -5.35 5.28
C GLU A 150 0.50 -6.44 5.37
N GLY A 151 1.66 -6.07 5.89
CA GLY A 151 2.72 -6.98 6.22
C GLY A 151 3.30 -6.72 7.60
N PRO A 152 4.42 -7.36 7.95
CA PRO A 152 5.08 -7.15 9.23
C PRO A 152 5.50 -5.69 9.42
N ARG A 153 4.72 -4.91 10.17
CA ARG A 153 4.96 -3.50 10.49
C ARG A 153 4.97 -2.56 9.27
N TRP A 154 4.26 -2.92 8.19
CA TRP A 154 4.07 -2.04 7.05
C TRP A 154 2.67 -2.20 6.43
N LEU A 155 2.25 -1.18 5.71
CA LEU A 155 1.10 -1.19 4.81
C LEU A 155 1.57 -0.73 3.43
N LEU A 156 1.33 -1.52 2.41
CA LEU A 156 1.48 -1.12 1.01
C LEU A 156 0.12 -0.71 0.46
N ARG A 157 0.01 0.54 0.00
CA ARG A 157 -1.13 1.03 -0.77
C ARG A 157 -0.77 1.06 -2.24
N ALA A 158 -1.52 0.35 -3.04
CA ALA A 158 -1.42 0.30 -4.49
C ALA A 158 -2.64 0.98 -5.11
N THR A 159 -2.42 1.94 -6.02
CA THR A 159 -3.49 2.62 -6.75
C THR A 159 -3.32 2.35 -8.24
N LEU A 160 -4.23 1.58 -8.82
CA LEU A 160 -4.31 1.33 -10.25
C LEU A 160 -5.14 2.42 -10.92
N LEU A 161 -4.66 2.91 -12.05
CA LEU A 161 -5.24 3.97 -12.86
C LEU A 161 -5.38 3.51 -14.31
N GLY A 162 -6.22 4.21 -15.09
CA GLY A 162 -6.42 3.90 -16.50
C GLY A 162 -7.21 2.61 -16.70
N LYS A 163 -6.85 1.82 -17.72
CA LYS A 163 -7.53 0.60 -18.08
C LYS A 163 -7.52 -0.44 -16.98
N SER A 164 -6.40 -0.61 -16.26
CA SER A 164 -6.27 -1.53 -15.13
C SER A 164 -7.23 -1.24 -13.97
N ALA A 165 -7.71 -0.01 -13.84
CA ALA A 165 -8.74 0.35 -12.86
C ALA A 165 -10.15 0.02 -13.34
N LEU A 166 -10.40 0.10 -14.66
CA LEU A 166 -11.71 -0.08 -15.27
C LEU A 166 -12.04 -1.55 -15.58
N GLU A 167 -11.03 -2.28 -16.03
CA GLU A 167 -11.14 -3.66 -16.50
C GLU A 167 -10.21 -4.57 -15.67
N PRO A 168 -10.58 -4.92 -14.44
CA PRO A 168 -9.74 -5.78 -13.60
C PRO A 168 -9.53 -7.14 -14.22
N SER A 169 -8.27 -7.59 -14.25
CA SER A 169 -7.87 -8.89 -14.74
C SER A 169 -6.71 -9.43 -13.92
N ASP A 170 -6.69 -10.72 -13.69
CA ASP A 170 -5.57 -11.39 -13.02
C ASP A 170 -4.32 -11.45 -13.90
N ASP A 171 -4.51 -11.39 -15.23
CA ASP A 171 -3.44 -11.33 -16.22
C ASP A 171 -2.91 -9.90 -16.43
N ASP A 172 -3.46 -8.91 -15.72
CA ASP A 172 -3.00 -7.53 -15.79
C ASP A 172 -1.54 -7.44 -15.31
N VAL A 173 -0.70 -6.90 -16.16
CA VAL A 173 0.75 -6.79 -15.91
C VAL A 173 1.07 -5.94 -14.69
N LEU A 174 0.25 -4.93 -14.36
CA LEU A 174 0.42 -4.09 -13.16
C LEU A 174 -0.02 -4.84 -11.90
N VAL A 175 -1.06 -5.66 -11.98
CA VAL A 175 -1.48 -6.55 -10.87
C VAL A 175 -0.41 -7.61 -10.61
N GLN A 176 0.16 -8.21 -11.65
CA GLN A 176 1.28 -9.13 -11.50
C GLN A 176 2.52 -8.43 -10.93
N THR A 177 2.78 -7.17 -11.32
CA THR A 177 3.86 -6.38 -10.75
C THR A 177 3.61 -6.12 -9.25
N LEU A 178 2.39 -5.75 -8.86
CA LEU A 178 2.02 -5.59 -7.46
C LEU A 178 2.26 -6.87 -6.64
N ARG A 179 1.91 -8.04 -7.18
CA ARG A 179 2.16 -9.35 -6.52
C ARG A 179 3.65 -9.67 -6.36
N ASP A 180 4.50 -9.14 -7.23
CA ASP A 180 5.95 -9.35 -7.15
C ASP A 180 6.68 -8.30 -6.30
N VAL A 181 6.01 -7.22 -5.86
CA VAL A 181 6.64 -6.20 -5.00
C VAL A 181 7.17 -6.82 -3.72
N ILE A 182 8.37 -6.42 -3.33
CA ILE A 182 8.96 -6.74 -2.03
C ILE A 182 9.08 -5.44 -1.24
N VAL A 183 8.53 -5.43 -0.04
CA VAL A 183 8.62 -4.29 0.90
C VAL A 183 9.79 -4.50 1.84
N VAL A 184 10.69 -3.54 1.89
CA VAL A 184 11.87 -3.50 2.77
C VAL A 184 11.59 -2.49 3.88
N ARG A 185 11.00 -2.96 4.98
CA ARG A 185 10.60 -2.09 6.09
C ARG A 185 11.79 -1.59 6.91
N GLY A 186 12.83 -2.41 7.04
CA GLY A 186 13.96 -2.15 7.93
C GLY A 186 13.57 -2.23 9.42
N ASP A 187 14.59 -2.05 10.29
CA ASP A 187 14.45 -2.23 11.74
C ASP A 187 14.22 -0.94 12.51
N GLN A 188 14.34 0.21 11.86
CA GLN A 188 14.19 1.50 12.52
C GLN A 188 12.79 1.71 13.09
N ALA A 189 12.76 2.35 14.28
CA ALA A 189 11.50 2.78 14.87
C ALA A 189 10.91 3.94 14.03
N MET A 190 9.65 3.81 13.63
CA MET A 190 8.91 4.82 12.88
C MET A 190 7.50 4.95 13.45
N VAL A 191 6.92 6.12 13.27
CA VAL A 191 5.52 6.35 13.65
C VAL A 191 4.61 5.61 12.65
N ALA A 192 3.54 5.01 13.15
CA ALA A 192 2.56 4.36 12.27
C ALA A 192 1.99 5.36 11.26
N ARG A 193 1.80 4.93 10.01
CA ARG A 193 1.38 5.74 8.84
C ARG A 193 2.44 6.71 8.30
N GLU A 194 3.63 6.75 8.87
CA GLU A 194 4.74 7.49 8.27
C GLU A 194 5.16 6.81 6.97
N PRO A 195 5.35 7.58 5.85
CA PRO A 195 5.75 6.98 4.58
C PRO A 195 7.16 6.38 4.67
N LEU A 196 7.34 5.22 4.07
CA LEU A 196 8.64 4.64 3.82
C LEU A 196 9.24 5.34 2.59
N LEU A 197 10.30 6.09 2.80
CA LEU A 197 10.92 6.89 1.74
C LEU A 197 11.65 6.00 0.74
N LEU A 198 11.57 6.40 -0.52
CA LEU A 198 12.20 5.71 -1.63
C LEU A 198 13.49 6.41 -2.05
N THR A 199 14.43 5.62 -2.53
CA THR A 199 15.72 6.07 -3.04
C THR A 199 15.79 5.77 -4.54
N PRO A 200 16.24 6.71 -5.38
CA PRO A 200 16.51 6.41 -6.77
C PRO A 200 17.52 5.26 -6.90
N PRO A 201 17.33 4.33 -7.84
CA PRO A 201 18.31 3.29 -8.10
C PRO A 201 19.62 3.89 -8.61
N ASP A 202 20.75 3.19 -8.41
CA ASP A 202 22.04 3.62 -8.90
C ASP A 202 22.01 3.88 -10.40
N GLY A 203 22.47 5.07 -10.83
CA GLY A 203 22.49 5.48 -12.24
C GLY A 203 21.15 6.00 -12.79
N ALA A 204 20.13 6.21 -11.95
CA ALA A 204 18.89 6.84 -12.39
C ALA A 204 19.12 8.31 -12.80
N VAL A 205 18.58 8.68 -13.95
CA VAL A 205 18.51 10.09 -14.36
C VAL A 205 17.36 10.74 -13.59
N VAL A 206 17.66 11.63 -12.65
CA VAL A 206 16.65 12.45 -11.98
C VAL A 206 16.32 13.62 -12.91
N PRO A 207 15.11 13.71 -13.50
CA PRO A 207 14.73 14.87 -14.28
C PRO A 207 14.67 16.10 -13.36
N GLY A 208 15.51 17.10 -13.60
CA GLY A 208 15.54 18.35 -12.83
C GLY A 208 16.85 18.68 -12.13
N ALA A 209 17.89 17.83 -12.23
CA ALA A 209 19.22 18.12 -11.68
C ALA A 209 20.17 18.85 -12.64
N GLU A 210 19.70 19.22 -13.82
CA GLU A 210 20.47 20.05 -14.77
C GLU A 210 19.86 21.45 -14.78
N ASP A 211 20.40 22.38 -13.98
CA ASP A 211 20.51 23.81 -14.22
C ASP A 211 20.85 24.59 -12.94
N GLU A 212 21.97 24.22 -12.27
CA GLU A 212 22.69 25.16 -11.42
C GLU A 212 24.19 25.06 -11.71
N GLN A 213 24.62 25.69 -12.79
CA GLN A 213 26.00 26.14 -12.98
C GLN A 213 26.01 27.59 -13.45
#